data_0bf1452bcab2e2db8b1c94c7bc73b852
#
_entry.id   0bf1452bcab2e2db8b1c94c7bc73b852
#
_cell.length_a   1.000
_cell.length_b   1.000
_cell.length_c   1.000
_cell.angle_alpha   90.00
_cell.angle_beta   90.00
_cell.angle_gamma   90.00
#
_symmetry.space_group_name_H-M   'P 1'
#
loop_
_entity.id
_entity.type
_entity.pdbx_description
1 polymer ?
#
loop_
_entity_poly.entity_id
_entity_poly.type
_entity_poly.pdbx_seq_one_letter_code
_entity_poly.pdbx_strand_id
1 'polypeptide(L)'
;MRRADREVTDPKQLEKILRECTAVHIGTQDGAGLFVVPMNYGFHLEGDRLTLYIHSAQEGRKVAAFRAGGTVAFEMDGRHALRTADTACGHSYTYQSIMGSGPIRELTGREEKRAALGRIMEHMTGRGGWDMPDASLDRTAVFAIQADRWTGKRNQAG
;
A
#
# COMPACT_ATOMS: atom_id res chain seq x y z
N MET A 1 7.57 16.69 -7.14
CA MET A 1 7.13 15.89 -8.33
C MET A 1 7.38 16.67 -9.62
N ARG A 2 7.87 16.03 -10.73
CA ARG A 2 8.16 16.74 -12.01
C ARG A 2 6.89 17.23 -12.72
N ARG A 3 5.79 16.47 -12.67
CA ARG A 3 4.48 16.79 -13.27
C ARG A 3 3.52 17.23 -12.17
N ALA A 4 3.68 18.45 -11.71
CA ALA A 4 2.83 19.06 -10.68
C ALA A 4 1.34 19.13 -11.10
N ASP A 5 1.09 19.28 -12.42
CA ASP A 5 -0.25 19.25 -13.01
C ASP A 5 -1.03 17.93 -12.79
N ARG A 6 -0.33 16.87 -12.41
CA ARG A 6 -0.90 15.54 -12.13
C ARG A 6 -0.88 15.17 -10.64
N GLU A 7 -0.37 16.04 -9.81
CA GLU A 7 -0.32 15.80 -8.37
C GLU A 7 -1.73 15.90 -7.76
N VAL A 8 -2.04 14.92 -6.92
CA VAL A 8 -3.29 14.90 -6.16
C VAL A 8 -2.96 15.34 -4.73
N THR A 9 -3.49 16.48 -4.34
CA THR A 9 -3.28 17.09 -3.01
C THR A 9 -4.53 17.10 -2.14
N ASP A 10 -5.71 16.93 -2.76
CA ASP A 10 -6.98 16.83 -2.03
C ASP A 10 -7.03 15.55 -1.20
N PRO A 11 -7.16 15.60 0.14
CA PRO A 11 -7.19 14.43 1.01
C PRO A 11 -8.28 13.42 0.65
N LYS A 12 -9.45 13.88 0.22
CA LYS A 12 -10.55 12.99 -0.19
C LYS A 12 -10.22 12.20 -1.46
N GLN A 13 -9.51 12.84 -2.40
CA GLN A 13 -9.07 12.17 -3.62
C GLN A 13 -7.92 11.20 -3.34
N LEU A 14 -7.01 11.54 -2.44
CA LEU A 14 -5.96 10.64 -1.98
C LEU A 14 -6.54 9.39 -1.29
N GLU A 15 -7.48 9.59 -0.37
CA GLU A 15 -8.19 8.48 0.29
C GLU A 15 -8.94 7.61 -0.73
N LYS A 16 -9.57 8.23 -1.73
CA LYS A 16 -10.24 7.48 -2.81
C LYS A 16 -9.27 6.59 -3.59
N ILE A 17 -8.07 7.07 -3.93
CA ILE A 17 -7.05 6.25 -4.59
C ILE A 17 -6.65 5.07 -3.69
N LEU A 18 -6.38 5.33 -2.41
CA LEU A 18 -6.06 4.28 -1.43
C LEU A 18 -7.17 3.22 -1.32
N ARG A 19 -8.44 3.60 -1.43
CA ARG A 19 -9.57 2.66 -1.36
C ARG A 19 -9.77 1.85 -2.64
N GLU A 20 -9.46 2.43 -3.78
CA GLU A 20 -9.69 1.78 -5.09
C GLU A 20 -8.55 0.83 -5.51
N CYS A 21 -7.33 1.05 -5.03
CA CYS A 21 -6.23 0.12 -5.24
C CYS A 21 -6.36 -1.05 -4.26
N THR A 22 -6.18 -2.29 -4.73
CA THR A 22 -6.35 -3.51 -3.91
C THR A 22 -5.04 -4.24 -3.64
N ALA A 23 -3.97 -3.82 -4.29
CA ALA A 23 -2.63 -4.34 -4.08
C ALA A 23 -1.64 -3.19 -3.87
N VAL A 24 -0.67 -3.40 -3.00
CA VAL A 24 0.49 -2.55 -2.81
C VAL A 24 1.76 -3.34 -3.17
N HIS A 25 2.64 -2.73 -3.91
CA HIS A 25 3.96 -3.26 -4.24
C HIS A 25 4.98 -2.70 -3.25
N ILE A 26 5.61 -3.58 -2.47
CA ILE A 26 6.60 -3.19 -1.47
C ILE A 26 7.99 -3.48 -1.99
N GLY A 27 8.76 -2.43 -2.21
CA GLY A 27 10.18 -2.51 -2.52
C GLY A 27 11.01 -2.57 -1.25
N THR A 28 11.83 -3.61 -1.12
CA THR A 28 12.71 -3.83 0.03
C THR A 28 14.02 -4.49 -0.42
N GLN A 29 14.93 -4.76 0.51
CA GLN A 29 16.22 -5.41 0.22
C GLN A 29 16.62 -6.39 1.32
N ASP A 30 17.48 -7.32 0.94
CA ASP A 30 18.20 -8.23 1.82
C ASP A 30 19.63 -8.44 1.35
N GLY A 31 20.35 -9.41 1.89
CA GLY A 31 21.72 -9.73 1.47
C GLY A 31 21.85 -10.17 0.00
N ALA A 32 20.78 -10.59 -0.64
CA ALA A 32 20.73 -10.94 -2.06
C ALA A 32 20.35 -9.77 -2.98
N GLY A 33 20.05 -8.60 -2.41
CA GLY A 33 19.75 -7.36 -3.13
C GLY A 33 18.30 -6.90 -3.04
N LEU A 34 17.95 -5.95 -3.90
CA LEU A 34 16.61 -5.37 -3.98
C LEU A 34 15.59 -6.36 -4.55
N PHE A 35 14.37 -6.33 -4.03
CA PHE A 35 13.24 -7.07 -4.60
C PHE A 35 11.91 -6.37 -4.30
N VAL A 36 10.87 -6.73 -5.04
CA VAL A 36 9.52 -6.17 -4.89
C VAL A 36 8.54 -7.32 -4.64
N VAL A 37 7.58 -7.09 -3.75
CA VAL A 37 6.51 -8.05 -3.48
C VAL A 37 5.14 -7.38 -3.54
N PRO A 38 4.16 -7.95 -4.26
CA PRO A 38 2.78 -7.51 -4.21
C PRO A 38 2.10 -8.05 -2.94
N MET A 39 1.29 -7.21 -2.29
CA MET A 39 0.56 -7.58 -1.08
C MET A 39 -0.83 -6.93 -1.06
N ASN A 40 -1.82 -7.62 -0.50
CA ASN A 40 -3.03 -6.94 -0.05
C ASN A 40 -2.71 -6.08 1.16
N TYR A 41 -3.45 -5.01 1.34
CA TYR A 41 -3.20 -4.07 2.43
C TYR A 41 -4.47 -3.52 3.04
N GLY A 42 -4.35 -2.96 4.22
CA GLY A 42 -5.26 -2.01 4.79
C GLY A 42 -4.53 -0.71 5.07
N PHE A 43 -5.25 0.34 5.39
CA PHE A 43 -4.64 1.61 5.70
C PHE A 43 -5.37 2.38 6.79
N HIS A 44 -4.66 3.31 7.40
CA HIS A 44 -5.19 4.37 8.23
C HIS A 44 -4.64 5.69 7.76
N LEU A 45 -5.53 6.63 7.45
CA LEU A 45 -5.19 7.98 7.03
C LEU A 45 -5.77 8.98 8.03
N GLU A 46 -4.91 9.76 8.67
CA GLU A 46 -5.28 10.83 9.60
C GLU A 46 -4.55 12.12 9.21
N GLY A 47 -5.28 13.01 8.56
CA GLY A 47 -4.68 14.17 7.91
C GLY A 47 -3.76 13.75 6.77
N ASP A 48 -2.47 14.05 6.88
CA ASP A 48 -1.40 13.65 5.96
C ASP A 48 -0.62 12.40 6.41
N ARG A 49 -0.92 11.87 7.59
CA ARG A 49 -0.27 10.68 8.15
C ARG A 49 -0.90 9.41 7.61
N LEU A 50 -0.18 8.73 6.74
CA LEU A 50 -0.58 7.45 6.18
C LEU A 50 0.16 6.30 6.86
N THR A 51 -0.59 5.32 7.34
CA THR A 51 -0.06 4.02 7.79
C THR A 51 -0.66 2.92 6.94
N LEU A 52 0.19 2.08 6.34
CA LEU A 52 -0.22 0.88 5.63
C LEU A 52 -0.02 -0.35 6.53
N TYR A 53 -0.97 -1.28 6.47
CA TYR A 53 -0.92 -2.56 7.16
C TYR A 53 -0.89 -3.69 6.15
N ILE A 54 0.05 -4.62 6.33
CA ILE A 54 0.22 -5.80 5.49
C ILE A 54 0.40 -7.05 6.35
N HIS A 55 0.13 -8.21 5.80
CA HIS A 55 0.27 -9.48 6.52
C HIS A 55 0.93 -10.56 5.68
N SER A 56 1.49 -11.55 6.33
CA SER A 56 2.14 -12.69 5.68
C SER A 56 2.08 -13.93 6.59
N ALA A 57 2.50 -15.08 6.06
CA ALA A 57 2.92 -16.19 6.89
C ALA A 57 4.11 -15.80 7.76
N GLN A 58 4.43 -16.62 8.78
CA GLN A 58 5.51 -16.32 9.74
C GLN A 58 6.92 -16.42 9.14
N GLU A 59 7.07 -17.07 7.98
CA GLU A 59 8.37 -17.34 7.37
C GLU A 59 8.39 -16.92 5.90
N GLY A 60 9.60 -16.75 5.38
CA GLY A 60 9.88 -16.42 3.98
C GLY A 60 10.78 -15.21 3.82
N ARG A 61 11.35 -15.06 2.62
CA ARG A 61 12.30 -13.99 2.29
C ARG A 61 11.81 -12.60 2.67
N LYS A 62 10.57 -12.27 2.30
CA LYS A 62 9.99 -10.95 2.60
C LYS A 62 9.83 -10.71 4.10
N VAL A 63 9.43 -11.76 4.86
CA VAL A 63 9.26 -11.64 6.31
C VAL A 63 10.59 -11.40 7.00
N ALA A 64 11.64 -12.12 6.60
CA ALA A 64 12.98 -11.89 7.11
C ALA A 64 13.48 -10.47 6.83
N ALA A 65 13.28 -9.96 5.60
CA ALA A 65 13.64 -8.61 5.22
C ALA A 65 12.83 -7.56 6.03
N PHE A 66 11.53 -7.76 6.20
CA PHE A 66 10.70 -6.83 6.98
C PHE A 66 11.05 -6.84 8.47
N ARG A 67 11.40 -8.00 9.04
CA ARG A 67 11.86 -8.11 10.43
C ARG A 67 13.23 -7.48 10.68
N ALA A 68 14.09 -7.49 9.66
CA ALA A 68 15.35 -6.75 9.73
C ALA A 68 15.11 -5.23 9.85
N GLY A 69 13.90 -4.77 9.52
CA GLY A 69 13.49 -3.37 9.64
C GLY A 69 14.09 -2.47 8.58
N GLY A 70 14.06 -1.18 8.86
CA GLY A 70 14.53 -0.15 7.94
C GLY A 70 13.42 0.50 7.14
N THR A 71 13.79 1.25 6.12
CA THR A 71 12.86 1.94 5.24
C THR A 71 12.52 1.07 4.04
N VAL A 72 11.24 0.94 3.74
CA VAL A 72 10.74 0.31 2.52
C VAL A 72 10.14 1.37 1.60
N ALA A 73 10.13 1.09 0.31
CA ALA A 73 9.35 1.85 -0.67
C ALA A 73 8.03 1.14 -0.93
N PHE A 74 6.99 1.90 -1.22
CA PHE A 74 5.70 1.32 -1.62
C PHE A 74 5.10 2.08 -2.79
N GLU A 75 4.35 1.35 -3.58
CA GLU A 75 3.59 1.86 -4.72
C GLU A 75 2.29 1.08 -4.86
N MET A 76 1.23 1.77 -5.23
CA MET A 76 -0.04 1.20 -5.66
C MET A 76 -0.62 2.01 -6.80
N ASP A 77 -1.24 1.36 -7.76
CA ASP A 77 -1.82 2.02 -8.91
C ASP A 77 -3.13 1.36 -9.38
N GLY A 78 -3.84 2.06 -10.26
CA GLY A 78 -5.11 1.60 -10.79
C GLY A 78 -5.72 2.54 -11.81
N ARG A 79 -6.94 2.21 -12.25
CA ARG A 79 -7.70 2.96 -13.28
C ARG A 79 -6.95 3.09 -14.61
N HIS A 80 -6.30 2.02 -15.01
CA HIS A 80 -5.54 1.96 -16.24
C HIS A 80 -6.46 1.88 -17.46
N ALA A 81 -6.32 2.84 -18.38
CA ALA A 81 -6.98 2.75 -19.69
C ALA A 81 -6.15 3.45 -20.76
N LEU A 82 -6.01 2.78 -21.91
CA LEU A 82 -5.37 3.35 -23.09
C LEU A 82 -6.32 4.36 -23.73
N ARG A 83 -5.81 5.53 -24.06
CA ARG A 83 -6.47 6.52 -24.92
C ARG A 83 -5.81 6.48 -26.28
N THR A 84 -6.55 6.07 -27.29
CA THR A 84 -6.06 5.97 -28.65
C THR A 84 -6.12 7.32 -29.37
N ALA A 85 -5.24 7.49 -30.33
CA ALA A 85 -5.20 8.61 -31.26
C ALA A 85 -4.65 8.14 -32.61
N ASP A 86 -4.74 8.97 -33.64
CA ASP A 86 -4.29 8.62 -35.00
C ASP A 86 -2.76 8.54 -35.14
N THR A 87 -2.02 9.13 -34.19
CA THR A 87 -0.56 9.09 -34.18
C THR A 87 -0.03 8.47 -32.91
N ALA A 88 1.14 7.83 -32.98
CA ALA A 88 1.79 7.22 -31.81
C ALA A 88 1.97 8.22 -30.65
N CYS A 89 2.40 9.44 -30.94
CA CYS A 89 2.60 10.48 -29.94
C CYS A 89 1.30 11.04 -29.34
N GLY A 90 0.17 10.84 -30.03
CA GLY A 90 -1.15 11.25 -29.54
C GLY A 90 -1.76 10.27 -28.55
N HIS A 91 -1.29 9.00 -28.52
CA HIS A 91 -1.77 8.03 -27.55
C HIS A 91 -1.43 8.48 -26.12
N SER A 92 -2.32 8.21 -25.19
CA SER A 92 -2.14 8.52 -23.78
C SER A 92 -2.65 7.36 -22.90
N TYR A 93 -2.33 7.41 -21.63
CA TYR A 93 -2.73 6.39 -20.67
C TYR A 93 -3.29 7.03 -19.41
N THR A 94 -4.50 6.65 -19.01
CA THR A 94 -5.06 7.10 -17.74
C THR A 94 -4.56 6.20 -16.63
N TYR A 95 -4.35 6.77 -15.46
CA TYR A 95 -3.96 6.06 -14.25
C TYR A 95 -4.18 6.91 -13.02
N GLN A 96 -4.15 6.28 -11.89
CA GLN A 96 -3.96 6.89 -10.59
C GLN A 96 -2.95 6.07 -9.79
N SER A 97 -2.15 6.71 -8.94
CA SER A 97 -1.17 6.00 -8.12
C SER A 97 -0.88 6.73 -6.81
N ILE A 98 -0.45 5.97 -5.82
CA ILE A 98 0.19 6.45 -4.60
C ILE A 98 1.59 5.85 -4.56
N MET A 99 2.60 6.66 -4.27
CA MET A 99 3.97 6.22 -4.05
C MET A 99 4.49 6.83 -2.76
N GLY A 100 5.30 6.08 -2.04
CA GLY A 100 5.89 6.58 -0.82
C GLY A 100 6.98 5.67 -0.26
N SER A 101 7.49 6.09 0.89
CA SER A 101 8.46 5.32 1.65
C SER A 101 8.32 5.61 3.14
N GLY A 102 8.76 4.67 3.97
CA GLY A 102 8.77 4.83 5.41
C GLY A 102 9.28 3.59 6.13
N PRO A 103 9.50 3.68 7.44
CA PRO A 103 9.92 2.56 8.23
C PRO A 103 8.84 1.48 8.29
N ILE A 104 9.29 0.22 8.25
CA ILE A 104 8.45 -0.96 8.47
C ILE A 104 8.73 -1.54 9.84
N ARG A 105 7.69 -1.92 10.57
CA ARG A 105 7.80 -2.64 11.85
C ARG A 105 6.82 -3.79 11.95
N GLU A 106 7.22 -4.87 12.59
CA GLU A 106 6.31 -5.97 12.94
C GLU A 106 5.43 -5.57 14.13
N LEU A 107 4.15 -5.92 14.04
CA LEU A 107 3.19 -5.80 15.13
C LEU A 107 3.20 -7.11 15.93
N THR A 108 3.59 -7.07 17.20
CA THR A 108 3.73 -8.27 18.04
C THR A 108 2.57 -8.47 19.01
N GLY A 109 1.90 -7.40 19.41
CA GLY A 109 0.73 -7.46 20.29
C GLY A 109 -0.51 -7.97 19.56
N ARG A 110 -1.27 -8.88 20.19
CA ARG A 110 -2.50 -9.44 19.60
C ARG A 110 -3.52 -8.36 19.25
N GLU A 111 -3.71 -7.35 20.09
CA GLU A 111 -4.66 -6.25 19.84
C GLU A 111 -4.21 -5.38 18.65
N GLU A 112 -2.92 -5.08 18.53
CA GLU A 112 -2.39 -4.36 17.37
C GLU A 112 -2.59 -5.17 16.08
N LYS A 113 -2.30 -6.49 16.12
CA LYS A 113 -2.54 -7.39 14.98
C LYS A 113 -4.00 -7.43 14.59
N ARG A 114 -4.90 -7.57 15.57
CA ARG A 114 -6.35 -7.60 15.35
C ARG A 114 -6.83 -6.32 14.68
N ALA A 115 -6.40 -5.16 15.17
CA ALA A 115 -6.74 -3.88 14.60
C ALA A 115 -6.22 -3.72 13.16
N ALA A 116 -4.97 -4.08 12.90
CA ALA A 116 -4.35 -4.01 11.58
C ALA A 116 -5.01 -4.96 10.56
N LEU A 117 -5.26 -6.22 10.94
CA LEU A 117 -5.96 -7.20 10.13
C LEU A 117 -7.41 -6.76 9.87
N GLY A 118 -8.06 -6.14 10.86
CA GLY A 118 -9.38 -5.53 10.70
C GLY A 118 -9.40 -4.50 9.59
N ARG A 119 -8.38 -3.62 9.52
CA ARG A 119 -8.23 -2.64 8.43
C ARG A 119 -8.02 -3.29 7.07
N ILE A 120 -7.22 -4.37 7.02
CA ILE A 120 -7.01 -5.13 5.77
C ILE A 120 -8.33 -5.75 5.30
N MET A 121 -9.07 -6.42 6.21
CA MET A 121 -10.34 -7.04 5.87
C MET A 121 -11.40 -6.02 5.47
N GLU A 122 -11.51 -4.90 6.17
CA GLU A 122 -12.41 -3.80 5.81
C GLU A 122 -12.12 -3.27 4.41
N HIS A 123 -10.83 -3.03 4.09
CA HIS A 123 -10.41 -2.57 2.79
C HIS A 123 -10.73 -3.57 1.68
N MET A 124 -10.43 -4.85 1.89
CA MET A 124 -10.58 -5.89 0.88
C MET A 124 -12.03 -6.35 0.67
N THR A 125 -12.87 -6.26 1.70
CA THR A 125 -14.24 -6.81 1.67
C THR A 125 -15.33 -5.76 1.76
N GLY A 126 -14.98 -4.51 2.08
CA GLY A 126 -15.94 -3.44 2.37
C GLY A 126 -16.70 -3.63 3.69
N ARG A 127 -16.33 -4.62 4.51
CA ARG A 127 -17.00 -4.95 5.77
C ARG A 127 -16.00 -5.13 6.91
N GLY A 128 -16.30 -4.53 8.05
CA GLY A 128 -15.58 -4.74 9.31
C GLY A 128 -16.22 -5.80 10.21
N GLY A 129 -15.73 -5.92 11.46
CA GLY A 129 -16.31 -6.76 12.50
C GLY A 129 -16.08 -8.26 12.30
N TRP A 130 -15.00 -8.64 11.62
CA TRP A 130 -14.61 -10.04 11.43
C TRP A 130 -14.09 -10.65 12.73
N ASP A 131 -14.54 -11.86 13.04
CA ASP A 131 -13.94 -12.64 14.12
C ASP A 131 -12.53 -13.12 13.71
N MET A 132 -11.60 -13.00 14.65
CA MET A 132 -10.20 -13.35 14.45
C MET A 132 -9.70 -14.13 15.67
N PRO A 133 -9.79 -15.47 15.65
CA PRO A 133 -9.32 -16.31 16.75
C PRO A 133 -7.84 -16.07 17.05
N ASP A 134 -7.46 -16.06 18.34
CA ASP A 134 -6.09 -15.81 18.78
C ASP A 134 -5.06 -16.73 18.11
N ALA A 135 -5.42 -18.02 17.93
CA ALA A 135 -4.56 -18.98 17.22
C ALA A 135 -4.26 -18.56 15.77
N SER A 136 -5.15 -17.83 15.11
CA SER A 136 -4.90 -17.28 13.77
C SER A 136 -4.00 -16.06 13.81
N LEU A 137 -4.17 -15.20 14.81
CA LEU A 137 -3.28 -14.05 15.06
C LEU A 137 -1.85 -14.50 15.33
N ASP A 138 -1.68 -15.54 16.13
CA ASP A 138 -0.36 -16.08 16.49
C ASP A 138 0.39 -16.66 15.28
N ARG A 139 -0.33 -17.21 14.30
CA ARG A 139 0.25 -17.75 13.06
C ARG A 139 0.46 -16.74 11.94
N THR A 140 0.04 -15.49 12.13
CA THR A 140 0.13 -14.46 11.10
C THR A 140 1.18 -13.42 11.48
N ALA A 141 2.13 -13.15 10.61
CA ALA A 141 3.02 -12.00 10.71
C ALA A 141 2.28 -10.78 10.17
N VAL A 142 2.25 -9.70 10.95
CA VAL A 142 1.58 -8.45 10.59
C VAL A 142 2.56 -7.30 10.73
N PHE A 143 2.58 -6.42 9.73
CA PHE A 143 3.51 -5.30 9.70
C PHE A 143 2.76 -3.99 9.47
N ALA A 144 3.31 -2.91 10.00
CA ALA A 144 2.89 -1.55 9.73
C ALA A 144 4.02 -0.80 9.03
N ILE A 145 3.67 -0.02 8.01
CA ILE A 145 4.56 0.92 7.33
C ILE A 145 4.01 2.31 7.58
N GLN A 146 4.75 3.12 8.31
CA GLN A 146 4.39 4.52 8.49
C GLN A 146 5.05 5.35 7.41
N ALA A 147 4.26 5.98 6.55
CA ALA A 147 4.80 6.77 5.45
C ALA A 147 5.43 8.07 5.98
N ASP A 148 6.75 8.21 5.78
CA ASP A 148 7.46 9.47 6.04
C ASP A 148 7.26 10.46 4.89
N ARG A 149 7.20 9.94 3.67
CA ARG A 149 6.93 10.69 2.44
C ARG A 149 6.05 9.88 1.52
N TRP A 150 5.01 10.51 1.00
CA TRP A 150 4.14 9.90 0.02
C TRP A 150 3.46 10.94 -0.85
N THR A 151 3.07 10.55 -2.05
CA THR A 151 2.43 11.42 -3.03
C THR A 151 1.37 10.66 -3.81
N GLY A 152 0.28 11.35 -4.13
CA GLY A 152 -0.71 10.88 -5.07
C GLY A 152 -0.52 11.49 -6.45
N LYS A 153 -0.81 10.71 -7.47
CA LYS A 153 -0.72 11.13 -8.86
C LYS A 153 -1.89 10.60 -9.66
N ARG A 154 -2.41 11.42 -10.58
CA ARG A 154 -3.49 11.00 -11.47
C ARG A 154 -3.30 11.59 -12.86
N ASN A 155 -3.54 10.78 -13.88
CA ASN A 155 -3.75 11.21 -15.24
C ASN A 155 -5.16 10.81 -15.65
N GLN A 156 -6.08 11.78 -15.64
CA GLN A 156 -7.46 11.56 -16.09
C GLN A 156 -7.57 11.87 -17.58
N ALA A 157 -8.56 11.25 -18.21
CA ALA A 157 -9.05 11.74 -19.48
C ALA A 157 -9.65 13.14 -19.22
N GLY A 158 -9.12 14.17 -19.86
CA GLY A 158 -9.78 15.47 -20.01
C GLY A 158 -11.03 15.29 -20.84
#